data_004a5f77488989be0f51b3f65f159c57
#
_entry.id   004a5f77488989be0f51b3f65f159c57
#
_cell.length_a   1.000
_cell.length_b   1.000
_cell.length_c   1.000
_cell.angle_alpha   90.00
_cell.angle_beta   90.00
_cell.angle_gamma   90.00
#
_symmetry.space_group_name_H-M   'P 1'
#
loop_
_entity.id
_entity.type
_entity.pdbx_description
1 polymer ?
#
loop_
_entity_poly.entity_id
_entity_poly.type
_entity_poly.pdbx_seq_one_letter_code
_entity_poly.pdbx_strand_id
1 'polypeptide(L)'
;MKKSFFVLVIVVVCLLLTACRTAPEAAHGGAGSYTVTDSQGTVVTVPARPHRIVTLSMSTDEVMLGLVPPEDMAAVNGLLDDPVSSNVVELAKKVEKRVGNPTVEELVALSPDLVIVPDWGDLAIVPSLREAGLTVVVCKGARNLAEIKETIVLLAQAAGVPERGEKLLAMMDEHLKGIEKKVSAIPRASARPSS
;
A
#
# COMPACT_ATOMS: atom_id res chain seq x y z
N MET A 1 10.48 -66.90 -4.17
CA MET A 1 11.38 -65.79 -3.88
C MET A 1 11.22 -64.58 -4.84
N LYS A 2 11.05 -64.73 -6.18
CA LYS A 2 10.88 -63.62 -7.14
C LYS A 2 9.58 -62.82 -6.95
N LYS A 3 8.45 -63.45 -6.58
CA LYS A 3 7.16 -62.76 -6.38
C LYS A 3 7.15 -61.82 -5.15
N SER A 4 7.84 -62.21 -4.05
CA SER A 4 7.89 -61.43 -2.84
C SER A 4 8.76 -60.15 -3.00
N PHE A 5 9.82 -60.22 -3.83
CA PHE A 5 10.68 -59.08 -4.14
C PHE A 5 9.94 -58.05 -4.97
N PHE A 6 9.10 -58.49 -5.93
CA PHE A 6 8.32 -57.59 -6.76
C PHE A 6 7.23 -56.80 -6.01
N VAL A 7 6.60 -57.48 -5.03
CA VAL A 7 5.60 -56.84 -4.16
C VAL A 7 6.27 -55.79 -3.27
N LEU A 8 7.46 -56.10 -2.72
CA LEU A 8 8.22 -55.15 -1.87
C LEU A 8 8.64 -53.88 -2.66
N VAL A 9 9.07 -54.02 -3.91
CA VAL A 9 9.45 -52.89 -4.78
C VAL A 9 8.24 -52.00 -5.10
N ILE A 10 7.07 -52.60 -5.38
CA ILE A 10 5.84 -51.84 -5.65
C ILE A 10 5.38 -51.08 -4.39
N VAL A 11 5.47 -51.65 -3.19
CA VAL A 11 5.10 -50.95 -1.96
C VAL A 11 6.05 -49.81 -1.64
N VAL A 12 7.35 -49.93 -1.92
CA VAL A 12 8.34 -48.87 -1.72
C VAL A 12 8.12 -47.74 -2.74
N VAL A 13 7.79 -48.05 -4.00
CA VAL A 13 7.48 -47.04 -5.03
C VAL A 13 6.18 -46.29 -4.72
N CYS A 14 5.14 -46.97 -4.18
CA CYS A 14 3.91 -46.31 -3.75
C CYS A 14 4.11 -45.40 -2.54
N LEU A 15 5.04 -45.74 -1.61
CA LEU A 15 5.36 -44.91 -0.45
C LEU A 15 6.17 -43.66 -0.81
N LEU A 16 6.88 -43.67 -1.93
CA LEU A 16 7.63 -42.49 -2.43
C LEU A 16 6.76 -41.49 -3.18
N LEU A 17 5.54 -41.88 -3.61
CA LEU A 17 4.61 -41.01 -4.35
C LEU A 17 3.66 -40.21 -3.43
N THR A 18 3.63 -40.47 -2.11
CA THR A 18 2.77 -39.75 -1.15
C THR A 18 3.45 -38.59 -0.44
N ALA A 19 4.67 -38.20 -0.82
CA ALA A 19 5.42 -37.09 -0.21
C ALA A 19 5.24 -35.76 -0.93
N CYS A 20 4.28 -35.62 -1.90
CA CYS A 20 3.82 -34.30 -2.31
C CYS A 20 2.84 -33.77 -1.25
N ARG A 21 3.38 -33.26 -0.13
CA ARG A 21 2.68 -32.27 0.69
C ARG A 21 2.49 -31.06 -0.21
N THR A 22 1.26 -30.82 -0.63
CA THR A 22 0.83 -29.53 -1.15
C THR A 22 1.08 -28.50 -0.04
N ALA A 23 2.19 -27.77 -0.14
CA ALA A 23 2.27 -26.46 0.48
C ALA A 23 1.05 -25.66 -0.01
N PRO A 24 0.44 -24.78 0.81
CA PRO A 24 -0.62 -23.93 0.32
C PRO A 24 -0.08 -23.18 -0.91
N GLU A 25 -0.69 -23.45 -2.05
CA GLU A 25 -0.38 -22.84 -3.33
C GLU A 25 -0.55 -21.33 -3.14
N ALA A 26 0.58 -20.62 -2.99
CA ALA A 26 0.59 -19.18 -3.12
C ALA A 26 -0.05 -18.90 -4.47
N ALA A 27 -1.18 -18.19 -4.48
CA ALA A 27 -1.92 -17.85 -5.67
C ALA A 27 -0.93 -17.41 -6.75
N HIS A 28 -0.83 -18.19 -7.83
CA HIS A 28 0.03 -17.90 -8.97
C HIS A 28 -0.52 -16.65 -9.65
N GLY A 29 -0.08 -15.48 -9.20
CA GLY A 29 -0.23 -14.26 -9.97
C GLY A 29 0.47 -14.45 -11.32
N GLY A 30 -0.12 -13.98 -12.41
CA GLY A 30 0.53 -13.95 -13.72
C GLY A 30 1.92 -13.30 -13.63
N ALA A 31 2.76 -13.50 -14.63
CA ALA A 31 4.10 -12.91 -14.66
C ALA A 31 4.05 -11.39 -14.41
N GLY A 32 4.52 -10.95 -13.24
CA GLY A 32 4.48 -9.54 -12.80
C GLY A 32 3.48 -9.23 -11.69
N SER A 33 2.57 -10.15 -11.31
CA SER A 33 1.65 -9.93 -10.18
C SER A 33 2.34 -10.18 -8.83
N TYR A 34 1.86 -9.48 -7.79
CA TYR A 34 2.33 -9.62 -6.41
C TYR A 34 1.16 -9.47 -5.43
N THR A 35 1.39 -9.81 -4.18
CA THR A 35 0.37 -9.69 -3.13
C THR A 35 0.80 -8.68 -2.07
N VAL A 36 -0.19 -7.98 -1.53
CA VAL A 36 -0.03 -7.04 -0.41
C VAL A 36 -1.07 -7.39 0.65
N THR A 37 -0.67 -7.41 1.92
CA THR A 37 -1.62 -7.54 3.02
C THR A 37 -2.02 -6.14 3.47
N ASP A 38 -3.29 -5.79 3.33
CA ASP A 38 -3.82 -4.48 3.71
C ASP A 38 -3.98 -4.32 5.23
N SER A 39 -4.35 -3.12 5.69
CA SER A 39 -4.50 -2.84 7.12
C SER A 39 -5.64 -3.59 7.81
N GLN A 40 -6.54 -4.21 7.04
CA GLN A 40 -7.61 -5.08 7.53
C GLN A 40 -7.21 -6.56 7.57
N GLY A 41 -5.95 -6.88 7.21
CA GLY A 41 -5.46 -8.26 7.11
C GLY A 41 -5.90 -8.97 5.82
N THR A 42 -6.49 -8.27 4.86
CA THR A 42 -6.88 -8.84 3.57
C THR A 42 -5.65 -8.97 2.67
N VAL A 43 -5.44 -10.16 2.11
CA VAL A 43 -4.42 -10.37 1.07
C VAL A 43 -5.00 -9.93 -0.27
N VAL A 44 -4.43 -8.88 -0.84
CA VAL A 44 -4.84 -8.29 -2.12
C VAL A 44 -3.82 -8.65 -3.18
N THR A 45 -4.27 -9.25 -4.28
CA THR A 45 -3.42 -9.50 -5.46
C THR A 45 -3.43 -8.26 -6.35
N VAL A 46 -2.26 -7.69 -6.59
CA VAL A 46 -2.05 -6.59 -7.53
C VAL A 46 -1.54 -7.20 -8.85
N PRO A 47 -2.30 -7.10 -9.96
CA PRO A 47 -2.02 -7.86 -11.19
C PRO A 47 -0.69 -7.49 -11.86
N ALA A 48 -0.30 -6.22 -11.76
CA ALA A 48 0.96 -5.68 -12.27
C ALA A 48 1.28 -4.38 -11.53
N ARG A 49 2.45 -3.77 -11.79
CA ARG A 49 2.75 -2.45 -11.26
C ARG A 49 1.69 -1.45 -11.69
N PRO A 50 1.02 -0.76 -10.76
CA PRO A 50 -0.02 0.21 -11.07
C PRO A 50 0.51 1.46 -11.79
N HIS A 51 -0.29 1.96 -12.75
CA HIS A 51 -0.05 3.18 -13.51
C HIS A 51 -1.29 4.10 -13.55
N ARG A 52 -2.37 3.72 -12.87
CA ARG A 52 -3.60 4.48 -12.75
C ARG A 52 -4.14 4.41 -11.33
N ILE A 53 -3.44 5.07 -10.42
CA ILE A 53 -3.70 5.00 -8.98
C ILE A 53 -4.70 6.09 -8.59
N VAL A 54 -5.67 5.73 -7.75
CA VAL A 54 -6.56 6.69 -7.06
C VAL A 54 -6.46 6.42 -5.57
N THR A 55 -6.30 7.47 -4.77
CA THR A 55 -6.42 7.37 -3.32
C THR A 55 -7.58 8.24 -2.84
N LEU A 56 -8.26 7.79 -1.77
CA LEU A 56 -9.46 8.44 -1.28
C LEU A 56 -9.19 9.35 -0.07
N SER A 57 -7.95 9.85 0.05
CA SER A 57 -7.63 10.88 1.04
C SER A 57 -6.42 11.72 0.63
N MET A 58 -6.42 12.98 1.04
CA MET A 58 -5.32 13.91 0.81
C MET A 58 -3.98 13.37 1.34
N SER A 59 -3.96 12.81 2.55
CA SER A 59 -2.72 12.30 3.15
C SER A 59 -2.11 11.12 2.39
N THR A 60 -2.93 10.23 1.84
CA THR A 60 -2.45 9.13 1.00
C THR A 60 -2.01 9.61 -0.37
N ASP A 61 -2.66 10.64 -0.95
CA ASP A 61 -2.22 11.29 -2.17
C ASP A 61 -0.82 11.91 -2.02
N GLU A 62 -0.58 12.62 -0.91
CA GLU A 62 0.73 13.24 -0.63
C GLU A 62 1.84 12.20 -0.55
N VAL A 63 1.60 11.07 0.14
CA VAL A 63 2.56 9.96 0.21
C VAL A 63 2.77 9.35 -1.18
N MET A 64 1.68 9.09 -1.93
CA MET A 64 1.76 8.50 -3.26
C MET A 64 2.52 9.38 -4.24
N LEU A 65 2.29 10.70 -4.24
CA LEU A 65 3.05 11.65 -5.07
C LEU A 65 4.54 11.73 -4.70
N GLY A 66 4.91 11.31 -3.48
CA GLY A 66 6.30 11.09 -3.08
C GLY A 66 6.89 9.76 -3.54
N LEU A 67 6.04 8.76 -3.84
CA LEU A 67 6.43 7.39 -4.20
C LEU A 67 6.42 7.15 -5.71
N VAL A 68 5.43 7.69 -6.41
CA VAL A 68 5.23 7.47 -7.86
C VAL A 68 5.25 8.79 -8.62
N PRO A 69 5.54 8.78 -9.92
CA PRO A 69 5.42 9.97 -10.75
C PRO A 69 3.94 10.38 -10.87
N PRO A 70 3.63 11.70 -10.99
CA PRO A 70 2.25 12.19 -11.06
C PRO A 70 1.42 11.59 -12.19
N GLU A 71 2.04 11.15 -13.29
CA GLU A 71 1.41 10.48 -14.42
C GLU A 71 0.85 9.09 -14.08
N ASP A 72 1.33 8.46 -13.00
CA ASP A 72 0.78 7.20 -12.47
C ASP A 72 -0.45 7.43 -11.58
N MET A 73 -0.83 8.70 -11.29
CA MET A 73 -2.04 9.04 -10.55
C MET A 73 -3.19 9.34 -11.52
N ALA A 74 -4.28 8.56 -11.48
CA ALA A 74 -5.45 8.80 -12.31
C ALA A 74 -6.27 10.00 -11.84
N ALA A 75 -6.27 10.27 -10.53
CA ALA A 75 -6.88 11.45 -9.92
C ALA A 75 -6.30 11.65 -8.51
N VAL A 76 -6.41 12.87 -7.98
CA VAL A 76 -6.03 13.22 -6.61
C VAL A 76 -7.11 14.05 -5.93
N ASN A 77 -7.07 14.17 -4.61
CA ASN A 77 -8.02 14.97 -3.84
C ASN A 77 -7.90 16.46 -4.20
N GLY A 78 -9.04 17.14 -4.36
CA GLY A 78 -9.08 18.57 -4.67
C GLY A 78 -8.45 19.48 -3.62
N LEU A 79 -8.35 19.04 -2.37
CA LEU A 79 -7.66 19.78 -1.29
C LEU A 79 -6.15 19.94 -1.53
N LEU A 80 -5.57 19.15 -2.42
CA LEU A 80 -4.15 19.29 -2.79
C LEU A 80 -3.86 20.58 -3.58
N ASP A 81 -4.86 21.26 -4.10
CA ASP A 81 -4.68 22.53 -4.80
C ASP A 81 -4.52 23.74 -3.86
N ASP A 82 -4.86 23.57 -2.58
CA ASP A 82 -4.74 24.60 -1.55
C ASP A 82 -3.34 24.58 -0.89
N PRO A 83 -2.52 25.63 -1.07
CA PRO A 83 -1.17 25.69 -0.49
C PRO A 83 -1.16 25.86 1.02
N VAL A 84 -2.32 26.10 1.66
CA VAL A 84 -2.43 26.13 3.13
C VAL A 84 -2.58 24.70 3.67
N SER A 85 -3.26 23.83 2.92
CA SER A 85 -3.59 22.46 3.31
C SER A 85 -2.55 21.43 2.82
N SER A 86 -1.91 21.68 1.65
CA SER A 86 -1.01 20.73 1.01
C SER A 86 0.39 21.28 0.81
N ASN A 87 1.38 20.39 0.98
CA ASN A 87 2.79 20.67 0.70
C ASN A 87 3.26 20.17 -0.68
N VAL A 88 2.37 19.53 -1.46
CA VAL A 88 2.68 18.94 -2.78
C VAL A 88 1.89 19.57 -3.94
N VAL A 89 1.43 20.80 -3.78
CA VAL A 89 0.60 21.52 -4.78
C VAL A 89 1.20 21.45 -6.19
N GLU A 90 2.51 21.65 -6.34
CA GLU A 90 3.17 21.65 -7.65
C GLU A 90 3.23 20.25 -8.30
N LEU A 91 3.22 19.18 -7.50
CA LEU A 91 3.08 17.82 -8.01
C LEU A 91 1.62 17.52 -8.37
N ALA A 92 0.69 17.94 -7.50
CA ALA A 92 -0.75 17.75 -7.72
C ALA A 92 -1.23 18.43 -9.03
N LYS A 93 -0.73 19.61 -9.38
CA LYS A 93 -1.04 20.31 -10.65
C LYS A 93 -0.72 19.48 -11.90
N LYS A 94 0.17 18.49 -11.81
CA LYS A 94 0.52 17.61 -12.93
C LYS A 94 -0.49 16.47 -13.12
N VAL A 95 -1.37 16.22 -12.13
CA VAL A 95 -2.46 15.27 -12.23
C VAL A 95 -3.70 16.00 -12.73
N GLU A 96 -4.30 15.51 -13.81
CA GLU A 96 -5.39 16.23 -14.48
C GLU A 96 -6.69 16.27 -13.67
N LYS A 97 -7.04 15.14 -13.02
CA LYS A 97 -8.35 14.96 -12.41
C LYS A 97 -8.34 15.18 -10.90
N ARG A 98 -9.47 15.68 -10.40
CA ARG A 98 -9.74 15.86 -8.97
C ARG A 98 -10.91 14.97 -8.54
N VAL A 99 -10.77 14.39 -7.35
CA VAL A 99 -11.85 13.65 -6.67
C VAL A 99 -12.04 14.22 -5.26
N GLY A 100 -13.25 14.09 -4.74
CA GLY A 100 -13.58 14.39 -3.35
C GLY A 100 -14.09 13.13 -2.65
N ASN A 101 -15.41 12.98 -2.60
CA ASN A 101 -16.10 11.77 -2.15
C ASN A 101 -16.74 11.07 -3.36
N PRO A 102 -15.95 10.36 -4.20
CA PRO A 102 -16.47 9.78 -5.42
C PRO A 102 -17.39 8.60 -5.15
N THR A 103 -18.40 8.41 -6.00
CA THR A 103 -19.20 7.18 -6.04
C THR A 103 -18.41 6.04 -6.68
N VAL A 104 -18.94 4.80 -6.57
CA VAL A 104 -18.32 3.63 -7.22
C VAL A 104 -18.26 3.83 -8.73
N GLU A 105 -19.32 4.38 -9.34
CA GLU A 105 -19.41 4.63 -10.77
C GLU A 105 -18.37 5.66 -11.23
N GLU A 106 -18.17 6.73 -10.47
CA GLU A 106 -17.15 7.74 -10.74
C GLU A 106 -15.74 7.15 -10.68
N LEU A 107 -15.47 6.27 -9.69
CA LEU A 107 -14.20 5.56 -9.59
C LEU A 107 -13.99 4.59 -10.76
N VAL A 108 -15.00 3.81 -11.13
CA VAL A 108 -14.94 2.90 -12.29
C VAL A 108 -14.68 3.69 -13.58
N ALA A 109 -15.30 4.86 -13.74
CA ALA A 109 -15.09 5.72 -14.91
C ALA A 109 -13.63 6.24 -15.02
N LEU A 110 -12.92 6.36 -13.91
CA LEU A 110 -11.48 6.68 -13.90
C LEU A 110 -10.63 5.49 -14.38
N SER A 111 -11.19 4.28 -14.44
CA SER A 111 -10.50 3.04 -14.80
C SER A 111 -9.18 2.86 -14.03
N PRO A 112 -9.17 2.94 -12.67
CA PRO A 112 -7.96 2.76 -11.89
C PRO A 112 -7.54 1.28 -11.89
N ASP A 113 -6.24 1.05 -11.84
CA ASP A 113 -5.66 -0.27 -11.62
C ASP A 113 -5.32 -0.53 -10.14
N LEU A 114 -5.33 0.54 -9.31
CA LEU A 114 -5.23 0.46 -7.86
C LEU A 114 -6.06 1.57 -7.21
N VAL A 115 -6.86 1.20 -6.22
CA VAL A 115 -7.59 2.13 -5.34
C VAL A 115 -7.11 1.97 -3.91
N ILE A 116 -6.68 3.06 -3.26
CA ILE A 116 -6.33 3.10 -1.84
C ILE A 116 -7.48 3.72 -1.06
N VAL A 117 -8.02 2.98 -0.12
CA VAL A 117 -9.14 3.43 0.75
C VAL A 117 -8.63 3.60 2.17
N PRO A 118 -8.79 4.78 2.80
CA PRO A 118 -8.41 4.98 4.20
C PRO A 118 -9.43 4.30 5.15
N ASP A 119 -8.95 3.70 6.25
CA ASP A 119 -9.81 2.98 7.20
C ASP A 119 -10.67 3.90 8.09
N TRP A 120 -10.40 5.20 8.08
CA TRP A 120 -11.23 6.22 8.74
C TRP A 120 -12.32 6.82 7.84
N GLY A 121 -12.34 6.41 6.57
CA GLY A 121 -13.37 6.77 5.60
C GLY A 121 -14.55 5.79 5.64
N ASP A 122 -15.40 5.88 4.62
CA ASP A 122 -16.51 4.94 4.44
C ASP A 122 -16.01 3.61 3.87
N LEU A 123 -15.79 2.63 4.76
CA LEU A 123 -15.39 1.28 4.35
C LEU A 123 -16.52 0.48 3.67
N ALA A 124 -17.79 0.94 3.75
CA ALA A 124 -18.89 0.26 3.09
C ALA A 124 -18.77 0.26 1.56
N ILE A 125 -17.98 1.18 1.00
CA ILE A 125 -17.69 1.24 -0.44
C ILE A 125 -16.77 0.09 -0.91
N VAL A 126 -15.91 -0.48 -0.04
CA VAL A 126 -14.87 -1.44 -0.41
C VAL A 126 -15.43 -2.70 -1.08
N PRO A 127 -16.48 -3.37 -0.54
CA PRO A 127 -17.08 -4.53 -1.22
C PRO A 127 -17.55 -4.19 -2.63
N SER A 128 -18.25 -3.07 -2.81
CA SER A 128 -18.79 -2.65 -4.11
C SER A 128 -17.68 -2.34 -5.12
N LEU A 129 -16.58 -1.74 -4.68
CA LEU A 129 -15.40 -1.51 -5.54
C LEU A 129 -14.77 -2.84 -5.98
N ARG A 130 -14.65 -3.80 -5.06
CA ARG A 130 -14.11 -5.14 -5.37
C ARG A 130 -15.04 -5.93 -6.30
N GLU A 131 -16.37 -5.85 -6.10
CA GLU A 131 -17.37 -6.44 -6.99
C GLU A 131 -17.34 -5.82 -8.40
N ALA A 132 -17.01 -4.52 -8.50
CA ALA A 132 -16.77 -3.85 -9.79
C ALA A 132 -15.43 -4.25 -10.43
N GLY A 133 -14.65 -5.16 -9.83
CA GLY A 133 -13.39 -5.67 -10.37
C GLY A 133 -12.17 -4.79 -10.10
N LEU A 134 -12.28 -3.78 -9.23
CA LEU A 134 -11.15 -2.91 -8.89
C LEU A 134 -10.23 -3.56 -7.86
N THR A 135 -8.92 -3.36 -8.00
CA THR A 135 -7.92 -3.73 -6.99
C THR A 135 -7.96 -2.72 -5.86
N VAL A 136 -8.40 -3.12 -4.66
CA VAL A 136 -8.59 -2.22 -3.52
C VAL A 136 -7.72 -2.62 -2.36
N VAL A 137 -6.87 -1.71 -1.89
CA VAL A 137 -6.04 -1.83 -0.68
C VAL A 137 -6.55 -0.83 0.37
N VAL A 138 -6.86 -1.33 1.57
CA VAL A 138 -7.25 -0.47 2.70
C VAL A 138 -6.00 -0.09 3.49
N CYS A 139 -5.80 1.20 3.75
CA CYS A 139 -4.69 1.70 4.56
C CYS A 139 -5.16 2.26 5.90
N LYS A 140 -4.34 2.11 6.93
CA LYS A 140 -4.63 2.60 8.28
C LYS A 140 -4.40 4.10 8.40
N GLY A 141 -5.25 4.77 9.17
CA GLY A 141 -5.00 6.14 9.65
C GLY A 141 -3.85 6.19 10.65
N ALA A 142 -2.76 6.82 10.26
CA ALA A 142 -1.58 6.92 11.11
C ALA A 142 -1.79 7.95 12.23
N ARG A 143 -1.56 7.56 13.49
CA ARG A 143 -1.69 8.40 14.70
C ARG A 143 -0.36 8.75 15.35
N ASN A 144 0.72 8.12 14.90
CA ASN A 144 2.06 8.33 15.38
C ASN A 144 3.09 8.03 14.29
N LEU A 145 4.36 8.38 14.54
CA LEU A 145 5.45 8.19 13.56
C LEU A 145 5.65 6.74 13.12
N ALA A 146 5.44 5.77 14.01
CA ALA A 146 5.58 4.36 13.65
C ALA A 146 4.49 3.94 12.64
N GLU A 147 3.23 4.33 12.90
CA GLU A 147 2.10 4.06 12.00
C GLU A 147 2.24 4.79 10.65
N ILE A 148 2.82 6.01 10.63
CA ILE A 148 3.16 6.70 9.38
C ILE A 148 4.14 5.87 8.54
N LYS A 149 5.19 5.33 9.18
CA LYS A 149 6.17 4.49 8.50
C LYS A 149 5.54 3.21 7.95
N GLU A 150 4.70 2.54 8.73
CA GLU A 150 3.95 1.35 8.30
C GLU A 150 3.06 1.67 7.07
N THR A 151 2.38 2.82 7.09
CA THR A 151 1.55 3.26 5.96
C THR A 151 2.40 3.53 4.72
N ILE A 152 3.56 4.19 4.84
CA ILE A 152 4.48 4.41 3.71
C ILE A 152 4.95 3.07 3.12
N VAL A 153 5.30 2.08 3.97
CA VAL A 153 5.69 0.73 3.52
C VAL A 153 4.54 0.07 2.74
N LEU A 154 3.33 0.08 3.30
CA LEU A 154 2.16 -0.51 2.66
C LEU A 154 1.87 0.13 1.30
N LEU A 155 1.86 1.46 1.22
CA LEU A 155 1.60 2.20 -0.01
C LEU A 155 2.68 1.95 -1.07
N ALA A 156 3.96 1.91 -0.68
CA ALA A 156 5.07 1.61 -1.58
C ALA A 156 4.98 0.17 -2.13
N GLN A 157 4.61 -0.80 -1.28
CA GLN A 157 4.37 -2.19 -1.70
C GLN A 157 3.18 -2.26 -2.66
N ALA A 158 2.06 -1.61 -2.33
CA ALA A 158 0.87 -1.59 -3.17
C ALA A 158 1.13 -0.95 -4.54
N ALA A 159 1.96 0.08 -4.60
CA ALA A 159 2.38 0.74 -5.84
C ALA A 159 3.51 -0.01 -6.60
N GLY A 160 4.02 -1.13 -6.08
CA GLY A 160 5.12 -1.89 -6.70
C GLY A 160 6.46 -1.15 -6.74
N VAL A 161 6.71 -0.27 -5.75
CA VAL A 161 7.92 0.55 -5.65
C VAL A 161 8.54 0.52 -4.24
N PRO A 162 8.75 -0.67 -3.63
CA PRO A 162 9.20 -0.79 -2.24
C PRO A 162 10.51 -0.03 -1.97
N GLU A 163 11.45 0.01 -2.92
CA GLU A 163 12.74 0.72 -2.79
C GLU A 163 12.54 2.24 -2.65
N ARG A 164 11.49 2.80 -3.28
CA ARG A 164 11.16 4.22 -3.11
C ARG A 164 10.58 4.49 -1.73
N GLY A 165 9.82 3.55 -1.18
CA GLY A 165 9.36 3.59 0.21
C GLY A 165 10.52 3.61 1.20
N GLU A 166 11.49 2.73 1.05
CA GLU A 166 12.70 2.69 1.88
C GLU A 166 13.48 4.02 1.81
N LYS A 167 13.63 4.58 0.62
CA LYS A 167 14.29 5.87 0.43
C LYS A 167 13.52 7.01 1.12
N LEU A 168 12.20 7.05 0.98
CA LEU A 168 11.34 8.05 1.63
C LEU A 168 11.46 7.96 3.16
N LEU A 169 11.45 6.75 3.72
CA LEU A 169 11.64 6.50 5.15
C LEU A 169 13.02 6.96 5.63
N ALA A 170 14.08 6.67 4.88
CA ALA A 170 15.43 7.10 5.23
C ALA A 170 15.54 8.64 5.26
N MET A 171 14.96 9.34 4.29
CA MET A 171 14.90 10.80 4.27
C MET A 171 14.11 11.36 5.47
N MET A 172 12.97 10.75 5.81
CA MET A 172 12.17 11.13 6.96
C MET A 172 12.96 10.97 8.26
N ASP A 173 13.67 9.84 8.43
CA ASP A 173 14.47 9.59 9.63
C ASP A 173 15.65 10.58 9.78
N GLU A 174 16.28 10.96 8.68
CA GLU A 174 17.33 11.99 8.69
C GLU A 174 16.79 13.35 9.15
N HIS A 175 15.64 13.76 8.61
CA HIS A 175 14.98 15.00 9.04
C HIS A 175 14.58 14.98 10.51
N LEU A 176 14.02 13.88 11.01
CA LEU A 176 13.64 13.72 12.41
C LEU A 176 14.85 13.82 13.34
N LYS A 177 15.97 13.16 13.02
CA LYS A 177 17.24 13.29 13.77
C LYS A 177 17.74 14.74 13.80
N GLY A 178 17.60 15.46 12.69
CA GLY A 178 17.94 16.89 12.62
C GLY A 178 17.08 17.75 13.54
N ILE A 179 15.78 17.46 13.64
CA ILE A 179 14.83 18.13 14.52
C ILE A 179 15.17 17.82 15.99
N GLU A 180 15.35 16.54 16.34
CA GLU A 180 15.73 16.11 17.71
C GLU A 180 16.99 16.81 18.19
N LYS A 181 18.02 16.92 17.34
CA LYS A 181 19.26 17.65 17.66
C LYS A 181 19.00 19.12 17.96
N LYS A 182 18.13 19.78 17.19
CA LYS A 182 17.77 21.19 17.43
C LYS A 182 16.97 21.37 18.72
N VAL A 183 15.99 20.51 18.96
CA VAL A 183 15.13 20.54 20.15
C VAL A 183 15.96 20.28 21.44
N SER A 184 16.86 19.28 21.41
CA SER A 184 17.71 18.96 22.55
C SER A 184 18.71 20.04 22.90
N ALA A 185 19.04 20.94 21.98
CA ALA A 185 19.89 22.08 22.21
C ALA A 185 19.16 23.28 22.89
N ILE A 186 17.83 23.23 23.01
CA ILE A 186 17.03 24.29 23.66
C ILE A 186 17.15 24.14 25.20
N PRO A 187 17.63 25.17 25.94
CA PRO A 187 17.72 25.11 27.39
C PRO A 187 16.33 24.89 28.03
N ARG A 188 16.22 23.94 28.95
CA ARG A 188 14.95 23.64 29.66
C ARG A 188 14.35 24.82 30.44
N ALA A 189 15.14 25.87 30.72
CA ALA A 189 14.71 27.07 31.42
C ALA A 189 13.71 27.96 30.66
N SER A 190 13.46 27.68 29.37
CA SER A 190 12.49 28.43 28.55
C SER A 190 11.08 27.82 28.53
N ALA A 191 10.84 26.72 29.23
CA ALA A 191 9.49 26.20 29.42
C ALA A 191 8.74 27.10 30.41
N ARG A 192 7.77 27.89 29.94
CA ARG A 192 6.89 28.65 30.80
C ARG A 192 6.19 27.73 31.79
N PRO A 193 6.16 28.04 33.12
CA PRO A 193 5.30 27.33 34.03
C PRO A 193 3.85 27.55 33.57
N SER A 194 3.09 26.46 33.48
CA SER A 194 1.64 26.49 33.23
C SER A 194 0.99 27.28 34.37
N SER A 195 0.45 28.43 34.06
CA SER A 195 -0.48 29.16 34.93
C SER A 195 -1.87 28.55 34.90
#